data_387b3bb963bdf88d236e81de366f549a
#
_entry.id   387b3bb963bdf88d236e81de366f549a
#
_cell.length_a   1.000
_cell.length_b   1.000
_cell.length_c   1.000
_cell.angle_alpha   90.00
_cell.angle_beta   90.00
_cell.angle_gamma   90.00
#
_symmetry.space_group_name_H-M   'P 1'
#
loop_
_entity.id
_entity.type
_entity.pdbx_description
1 polymer ?
#
loop_
_entity_poly.entity_id
_entity_poly.type
_entity_poly.pdbx_seq_one_letter_code
_entity_poly.pdbx_strand_id
1 'polypeptide(L)'
;KYQTLKGVTGSGKTFTMAKIIEKVQRPTLIISHNKTLSAQLYREFKSFFPNNAVEYFVSYYDYYQPEAYVPARDLYIEKDASINDEIDRLRLSATYSLMERRDVIVIATVSCIYGLGMPDLYKEMRIHIDKGEKLDIPELSKKLTSLQYTRNDMVLDRGNFRIKGDVIDIYPAYME
;
A
#
# COMPACT_ATOMS: atom_id res chain seq x y z
N LYS A 1 23.52 11.17 -8.33
CA LYS A 1 23.75 12.00 -9.52
C LYS A 1 22.49 11.98 -10.36
N TYR A 2 22.02 13.15 -10.77
CA TYR A 2 20.77 13.28 -11.52
C TYR A 2 21.01 13.01 -13.00
N GLN A 3 20.04 12.39 -13.67
CA GLN A 3 20.06 12.09 -15.10
C GLN A 3 18.69 12.39 -15.71
N THR A 4 18.66 12.81 -16.96
CA THR A 4 17.44 13.05 -17.71
C THR A 4 17.42 12.14 -18.94
N LEU A 5 16.39 11.27 -19.05
CA LEU A 5 16.12 10.47 -20.22
C LEU A 5 15.05 11.16 -21.08
N LYS A 6 15.45 11.75 -22.20
CA LYS A 6 14.55 12.42 -23.17
C LYS A 6 14.28 11.53 -24.36
N GLY A 7 13.04 11.45 -24.79
CA GLY A 7 12.63 10.68 -25.98
C GLY A 7 11.15 10.87 -26.27
N VAL A 8 10.76 10.63 -27.51
CA VAL A 8 9.35 10.69 -27.97
C VAL A 8 8.52 9.58 -27.32
N THR A 9 7.19 9.70 -27.39
CA THR A 9 6.28 8.62 -26.96
C THR A 9 6.55 7.37 -27.79
N GLY A 10 6.55 6.20 -27.17
CA GLY A 10 6.86 4.93 -27.83
C GLY A 10 8.34 4.61 -28.04
N SER A 11 9.27 5.48 -27.61
CA SER A 11 10.72 5.25 -27.77
C SER A 11 11.34 4.25 -26.76
N GLY A 12 10.53 3.53 -25.99
CA GLY A 12 11.01 2.51 -25.05
C GLY A 12 11.57 3.06 -23.72
N LYS A 13 11.22 4.30 -23.33
CA LYS A 13 11.70 4.89 -22.07
C LYS A 13 11.37 4.02 -20.85
N THR A 14 10.14 3.49 -20.76
CA THR A 14 9.71 2.60 -19.65
C THR A 14 10.54 1.31 -19.63
N PHE A 15 10.77 0.71 -20.81
CA PHE A 15 11.61 -0.47 -20.94
C PHE A 15 13.07 -0.20 -20.51
N THR A 16 13.60 0.97 -20.89
CA THR A 16 14.94 1.39 -20.47
C THR A 16 15.04 1.50 -18.95
N MET A 17 14.03 2.11 -18.30
CA MET A 17 13.97 2.18 -16.83
C MET A 17 13.91 0.77 -16.21
N ALA A 18 13.09 -0.12 -16.77
CA ALA A 18 13.02 -1.50 -16.29
C ALA A 18 14.38 -2.20 -16.39
N LYS A 19 15.11 -2.06 -17.49
CA LYS A 19 16.46 -2.62 -17.64
C LYS A 19 17.49 -2.03 -16.70
N ILE A 20 17.36 -0.78 -16.31
CA ILE A 20 18.22 -0.17 -15.28
C ILE A 20 17.91 -0.78 -13.91
N ILE A 21 16.63 -0.90 -13.54
CA ILE A 21 16.21 -1.50 -12.26
C ILE A 21 16.69 -2.95 -12.17
N GLU A 22 16.51 -3.72 -13.25
CA GLU A 22 16.99 -5.11 -13.35
C GLU A 22 18.51 -5.23 -13.08
N LYS A 23 19.30 -4.27 -13.55
CA LYS A 23 20.76 -4.27 -13.33
C LYS A 23 21.17 -3.77 -11.95
N VAL A 24 20.48 -2.78 -11.44
CA VAL A 24 20.85 -2.09 -10.19
C VAL A 24 20.42 -2.88 -8.95
N GLN A 25 19.31 -3.63 -9.02
CA GLN A 25 18.79 -4.49 -7.96
C GLN A 25 18.57 -3.76 -6.62
N ARG A 26 17.96 -2.57 -6.67
CA ARG A 26 17.66 -1.75 -5.47
C ARG A 26 16.17 -1.48 -5.38
N PRO A 27 15.63 -1.32 -4.17
CA PRO A 27 14.28 -0.77 -4.00
C PRO A 27 14.14 0.52 -4.81
N THR A 28 13.07 0.62 -5.59
CA THR A 28 12.88 1.69 -6.55
C THR A 28 11.55 2.37 -6.35
N LEU A 29 11.55 3.70 -6.35
CA LEU A 29 10.33 4.52 -6.34
C LEU A 29 10.18 5.20 -7.70
N ILE A 30 9.01 5.02 -8.34
CA ILE A 30 8.61 5.66 -9.59
C ILE A 30 7.45 6.59 -9.29
N ILE A 31 7.66 7.89 -9.47
CA ILE A 31 6.62 8.89 -9.21
C ILE A 31 6.05 9.38 -10.54
N SER A 32 4.74 9.33 -10.69
CA SER A 32 4.03 9.91 -11.81
C SER A 32 3.10 11.05 -11.37
N HIS A 33 2.69 11.87 -12.31
CA HIS A 33 1.90 13.07 -12.01
C HIS A 33 0.39 12.80 -11.81
N ASN A 34 -0.11 11.62 -12.17
CA ASN A 34 -1.52 11.25 -11.97
C ASN A 34 -1.74 9.74 -11.79
N LYS A 35 -2.94 9.36 -11.31
CA LYS A 35 -3.34 7.97 -11.08
C LYS A 35 -3.37 7.13 -12.35
N THR A 36 -3.80 7.69 -13.47
CA THR A 36 -3.93 6.97 -14.77
C THR A 36 -2.57 6.50 -15.27
N LEU A 37 -1.58 7.38 -15.28
CA LEU A 37 -0.22 7.02 -15.67
C LEU A 37 0.42 6.06 -14.67
N SER A 38 0.18 6.25 -13.36
CA SER A 38 0.63 5.29 -12.33
C SER A 38 0.05 3.89 -12.60
N ALA A 39 -1.24 3.78 -12.93
CA ALA A 39 -1.87 2.49 -13.21
C ALA A 39 -1.32 1.82 -14.48
N GLN A 40 -1.01 2.61 -15.51
CA GLN A 40 -0.35 2.09 -16.70
C GLN A 40 1.05 1.57 -16.36
N LEU A 41 1.87 2.37 -15.70
CA LEU A 41 3.22 1.98 -15.29
C LEU A 41 3.20 0.75 -14.38
N TYR A 42 2.26 0.68 -13.43
CA TYR A 42 2.10 -0.48 -12.57
C TYR A 42 1.91 -1.77 -13.36
N ARG A 43 1.00 -1.77 -14.36
CA ARG A 43 0.77 -2.94 -15.22
C ARG A 43 1.99 -3.30 -16.06
N GLU A 44 2.66 -2.31 -16.65
CA GLU A 44 3.88 -2.53 -17.44
C GLU A 44 5.00 -3.13 -16.58
N PHE A 45 5.29 -2.53 -15.41
CA PHE A 45 6.32 -3.03 -14.50
C PHE A 45 5.98 -4.40 -13.92
N LYS A 46 4.72 -4.68 -13.62
CA LYS A 46 4.26 -6.01 -13.18
C LYS A 46 4.54 -7.08 -14.25
N SER A 47 4.41 -6.74 -15.54
CA SER A 47 4.76 -7.66 -16.63
C SER A 47 6.27 -7.83 -16.82
N PHE A 48 7.07 -6.79 -16.57
CA PHE A 48 8.54 -6.87 -16.65
C PHE A 48 9.15 -7.60 -15.46
N PHE A 49 8.51 -7.55 -14.30
CA PHE A 49 9.00 -8.07 -13.04
C PHE A 49 7.96 -8.97 -12.35
N PRO A 50 7.64 -10.15 -12.92
CA PRO A 50 6.57 -11.01 -12.40
C PRO A 50 6.82 -11.56 -11.01
N ASN A 51 8.09 -11.65 -10.57
CA ASN A 51 8.49 -12.20 -9.28
C ASN A 51 8.83 -11.14 -8.21
N ASN A 52 8.95 -9.88 -8.63
CA ASN A 52 9.26 -8.78 -7.72
C ASN A 52 7.97 -8.25 -7.04
N ALA A 53 8.13 -7.59 -5.91
CA ALA A 53 7.06 -6.82 -5.31
C ALA A 53 6.88 -5.50 -6.08
N VAL A 54 6.03 -5.53 -7.10
CA VAL A 54 5.61 -4.33 -7.82
C VAL A 54 4.34 -3.81 -7.17
N GLU A 55 4.42 -2.62 -6.57
CA GLU A 55 3.41 -2.06 -5.68
C GLU A 55 2.83 -0.76 -6.22
N TYR A 56 1.56 -0.50 -5.89
CA TYR A 56 0.81 0.66 -6.33
C TYR A 56 0.48 1.55 -5.14
N PHE A 57 0.94 2.80 -5.17
CA PHE A 57 0.79 3.73 -4.04
C PHE A 57 0.28 5.10 -4.50
N VAL A 58 -1.04 5.25 -4.51
CA VAL A 58 -1.71 6.50 -4.92
C VAL A 58 -2.65 6.97 -3.80
N SER A 59 -3.27 8.15 -3.97
CA SER A 59 -4.29 8.61 -3.02
C SER A 59 -5.47 7.63 -3.00
N TYR A 60 -5.90 7.22 -1.81
CA TYR A 60 -7.06 6.33 -1.62
C TYR A 60 -8.41 7.06 -1.70
N TYR A 61 -8.41 8.40 -1.79
CA TYR A 61 -9.62 9.14 -2.05
C TYR A 61 -10.01 9.06 -3.51
N ASP A 62 -11.22 8.58 -3.80
CA ASP A 62 -11.83 8.66 -5.13
C ASP A 62 -12.47 10.02 -5.35
N TYR A 63 -13.05 10.58 -4.30
CA TYR A 63 -13.64 11.90 -4.27
C TYR A 63 -13.23 12.62 -2.99
N TYR A 64 -12.94 13.90 -3.10
CA TYR A 64 -12.68 14.78 -1.97
C TYR A 64 -13.26 16.17 -2.24
N GLN A 65 -14.23 16.57 -1.45
CA GLN A 65 -14.81 17.90 -1.45
C GLN A 65 -14.47 18.56 -0.12
N PRO A 66 -13.63 19.63 -0.11
CA PRO A 66 -13.40 20.38 1.11
C PRO A 66 -14.67 21.14 1.51
N GLU A 67 -14.81 21.37 2.80
CA GLU A 67 -15.83 22.29 3.28
C GLU A 67 -15.61 23.69 2.72
N ALA A 68 -16.68 24.35 2.34
CA ALA A 68 -16.64 25.71 1.81
C ALA A 68 -17.94 26.45 2.17
N TYR A 69 -17.82 27.76 2.45
CA TYR A 69 -18.97 28.65 2.60
C TYR A 69 -19.02 29.62 1.44
N VAL A 70 -20.16 29.69 0.77
CA VAL A 70 -20.40 30.61 -0.36
C VAL A 70 -21.27 31.79 0.12
N PRO A 71 -20.69 32.93 0.54
CA PRO A 71 -21.42 34.02 1.17
C PRO A 71 -22.54 34.62 0.29
N ALA A 72 -22.33 34.62 -1.03
CA ALA A 72 -23.29 35.17 -2.00
C ALA A 72 -24.61 34.38 -2.06
N ARG A 73 -24.66 33.14 -1.54
CA ARG A 73 -25.85 32.28 -1.56
C ARG A 73 -26.21 31.76 -0.16
N ASP A 74 -25.51 32.19 0.86
CA ASP A 74 -25.61 31.68 2.24
C ASP A 74 -25.60 30.15 2.27
N LEU A 75 -24.72 29.55 1.46
CA LEU A 75 -24.63 28.12 1.26
C LEU A 75 -23.37 27.57 1.92
N TYR A 76 -23.55 26.67 2.87
CA TYR A 76 -22.48 25.86 3.44
C TYR A 76 -22.39 24.54 2.69
N ILE A 77 -21.21 24.24 2.14
CA ILE A 77 -20.89 22.97 1.48
C ILE A 77 -20.14 22.14 2.50
N GLU A 78 -20.71 21.03 2.89
CA GLU A 78 -20.08 20.10 3.84
C GLU A 78 -18.89 19.37 3.19
N LYS A 79 -17.91 19.02 4.04
CA LYS A 79 -16.82 18.16 3.63
C LYS A 79 -17.35 16.78 3.26
N ASP A 80 -17.00 16.29 2.07
CA ASP A 80 -17.34 14.95 1.62
C ASP A 80 -16.11 14.24 1.06
N ALA A 81 -15.96 12.95 1.37
CA ALA A 81 -14.85 12.15 0.90
C ALA A 81 -15.24 10.68 0.83
N SER A 82 -14.96 10.04 -0.31
CA SER A 82 -15.08 8.60 -0.46
C SER A 82 -13.71 7.93 -0.51
N ILE A 83 -13.56 6.87 0.27
CA ILE A 83 -12.34 6.06 0.32
C ILE A 83 -12.53 4.85 -0.58
N ASN A 84 -11.51 4.54 -1.37
CA ASN A 84 -11.46 3.33 -2.17
C ASN A 84 -10.73 2.23 -1.38
N ASP A 85 -11.45 1.23 -0.91
CA ASP A 85 -10.94 0.15 -0.08
C ASP A 85 -9.86 -0.68 -0.79
N GLU A 86 -9.97 -0.83 -2.11
CA GLU A 86 -8.98 -1.56 -2.90
C GLU A 86 -7.64 -0.79 -2.98
N ILE A 87 -7.71 0.53 -3.18
CA ILE A 87 -6.51 1.37 -3.18
C ILE A 87 -5.90 1.42 -1.77
N ASP A 88 -6.71 1.44 -0.73
CA ASP A 88 -6.23 1.37 0.65
C ASP A 88 -5.46 0.06 0.90
N ARG A 89 -6.02 -1.08 0.48
CA ARG A 89 -5.37 -2.38 0.54
C ARG A 89 -4.01 -2.38 -0.21
N LEU A 90 -3.97 -1.83 -1.42
CA LEU A 90 -2.74 -1.75 -2.21
C LEU A 90 -1.67 -0.87 -1.52
N ARG A 91 -2.06 0.18 -0.83
CA ARG A 91 -1.16 1.01 -0.02
C ARG A 91 -0.58 0.26 1.18
N LEU A 92 -1.41 -0.53 1.86
CA LEU A 92 -0.97 -1.41 2.95
C LEU A 92 0.00 -2.48 2.43
N SER A 93 -0.30 -3.09 1.27
CA SER A 93 0.60 -4.04 0.59
C SER A 93 1.96 -3.40 0.27
N ALA A 94 1.96 -2.19 -0.29
CA ALA A 94 3.19 -1.47 -0.58
C ALA A 94 4.02 -1.19 0.68
N THR A 95 3.36 -0.80 1.76
CA THR A 95 4.03 -0.54 3.05
C THR A 95 4.63 -1.83 3.62
N TYR A 96 3.88 -2.94 3.59
CA TYR A 96 4.36 -4.25 4.01
C TYR A 96 5.58 -4.69 3.17
N SER A 97 5.48 -4.63 1.84
CA SER A 97 6.56 -5.05 0.94
C SER A 97 7.84 -4.25 1.16
N LEU A 98 7.75 -2.93 1.40
CA LEU A 98 8.89 -2.08 1.71
C LEU A 98 9.61 -2.46 3.01
N MET A 99 8.90 -3.04 3.97
CA MET A 99 9.47 -3.48 5.25
C MET A 99 10.13 -4.85 5.15
N GLU A 100 9.59 -5.75 4.32
CA GLU A 100 9.97 -7.17 4.31
C GLU A 100 10.87 -7.55 3.11
N ARG A 101 10.80 -6.80 2.00
CA ARG A 101 11.46 -7.19 0.75
C ARG A 101 12.51 -6.17 0.29
N ARG A 102 13.49 -6.65 -0.48
CA ARG A 102 14.51 -5.80 -1.12
C ARG A 102 14.26 -5.55 -2.60
N ASP A 103 13.45 -6.39 -3.22
CA ASP A 103 13.11 -6.37 -4.65
C ASP A 103 11.83 -5.57 -4.94
N VAL A 104 11.62 -4.47 -4.22
CA VAL A 104 10.39 -3.67 -4.27
C VAL A 104 10.49 -2.58 -5.32
N ILE A 105 9.45 -2.44 -6.13
CA ILE A 105 9.25 -1.35 -7.08
C ILE A 105 7.91 -0.70 -6.76
N VAL A 106 7.93 0.51 -6.22
CA VAL A 106 6.72 1.26 -5.88
C VAL A 106 6.41 2.26 -6.99
N ILE A 107 5.22 2.15 -7.58
CA ILE A 107 4.68 3.12 -8.52
C ILE A 107 3.70 4.03 -7.77
N ALA A 108 4.01 5.31 -7.68
CA ALA A 108 3.29 6.26 -6.85
C ALA A 108 2.89 7.53 -7.58
N THR A 109 1.92 8.24 -7.00
CA THR A 109 1.68 9.66 -7.30
C THR A 109 2.33 10.53 -6.21
N VAL A 110 2.22 11.85 -6.34
CA VAL A 110 2.73 12.81 -5.36
C VAL A 110 2.21 12.56 -3.92
N SER A 111 1.13 11.82 -3.76
CA SER A 111 0.60 11.44 -2.44
C SER A 111 1.60 10.67 -1.57
N CYS A 112 2.63 10.05 -2.16
CA CYS A 112 3.67 9.34 -1.41
C CYS A 112 4.60 10.23 -0.59
N ILE A 113 4.61 11.56 -0.85
CA ILE A 113 5.44 12.51 -0.07
C ILE A 113 4.81 12.87 1.28
N TYR A 114 3.51 12.63 1.44
CA TYR A 114 2.84 12.84 2.71
C TYR A 114 3.09 11.64 3.62
N GLY A 115 3.71 11.90 4.77
CA GLY A 115 4.17 10.86 5.69
C GLY A 115 3.04 9.99 6.23
N LEU A 116 3.29 8.69 6.32
CA LEU A 116 2.42 7.71 6.96
C LEU A 116 2.80 7.47 8.44
N GLY A 117 3.78 8.21 8.96
CA GLY A 117 4.37 8.02 10.28
C GLY A 117 5.85 7.65 10.21
N MET A 118 6.43 7.32 11.35
CA MET A 118 7.84 6.94 11.44
C MET A 118 8.03 5.46 11.07
N PRO A 119 8.99 5.11 10.19
CA PRO A 119 9.27 3.73 9.81
C PRO A 119 9.56 2.80 10.99
N ASP A 120 10.18 3.31 12.07
CA ASP A 120 10.51 2.52 13.24
C ASP A 120 9.27 2.13 14.05
N LEU A 121 8.27 3.00 14.14
CA LEU A 121 6.98 2.66 14.74
C LEU A 121 6.28 1.53 13.97
N TYR A 122 6.33 1.57 12.64
CA TYR A 122 5.79 0.47 11.81
C TYR A 122 6.51 -0.86 12.05
N LYS A 123 7.82 -0.85 12.32
CA LYS A 123 8.57 -2.06 12.66
C LYS A 123 8.15 -2.64 14.01
N GLU A 124 7.90 -1.78 15.00
CA GLU A 124 7.42 -2.19 16.32
C GLU A 124 5.98 -2.73 16.30
N MET A 125 5.17 -2.25 15.35
CA MET A 125 3.78 -2.68 15.14
C MET A 125 3.65 -3.95 14.29
N ARG A 126 4.67 -4.83 14.24
CA ARG A 126 4.63 -6.09 13.51
C ARG A 126 4.47 -7.27 14.45
N ILE A 127 3.78 -8.29 13.95
CA ILE A 127 3.77 -9.61 14.55
C ILE A 127 4.50 -10.53 13.58
N HIS A 128 5.58 -11.14 14.05
CA HIS A 128 6.32 -12.15 13.31
C HIS A 128 5.98 -13.51 13.92
N ILE A 129 5.68 -14.48 13.06
CA ILE A 129 5.32 -15.85 13.46
C ILE A 129 6.07 -16.80 12.55
N ASP A 130 6.89 -17.65 13.13
CA ASP A 130 7.62 -18.69 12.43
C ASP A 130 6.86 -20.02 12.44
N LYS A 131 7.00 -20.77 11.35
CA LYS A 131 6.42 -22.12 11.26
C LYS A 131 7.04 -23.04 12.31
N GLY A 132 6.19 -23.60 13.17
CA GLY A 132 6.60 -24.50 14.26
C GLY A 132 6.84 -23.78 15.60
N GLU A 133 6.70 -22.49 15.66
CA GLU A 133 6.73 -21.71 16.91
C GLU A 133 5.53 -22.05 17.79
N LYS A 134 5.75 -22.11 19.11
CA LYS A 134 4.65 -22.22 20.08
C LYS A 134 4.06 -20.84 20.33
N LEU A 135 2.78 -20.69 20.03
CA LEU A 135 2.06 -19.45 20.20
C LEU A 135 1.16 -19.50 21.44
N ASP A 136 1.18 -18.43 22.22
CA ASP A 136 0.16 -18.14 23.22
C ASP A 136 -0.99 -17.40 22.55
N ILE A 137 -2.13 -18.08 22.33
CA ILE A 137 -3.29 -17.52 21.62
C ILE A 137 -3.85 -16.29 22.36
N PRO A 138 -4.04 -16.27 23.69
CA PRO A 138 -4.41 -15.08 24.43
C PRO A 138 -3.47 -13.88 24.22
N GLU A 139 -2.16 -14.08 24.25
CA GLU A 139 -1.19 -13.01 24.01
C GLU A 139 -1.22 -12.52 22.56
N LEU A 140 -1.27 -13.45 21.61
CA LEU A 140 -1.39 -13.11 20.20
C LEU A 140 -2.67 -12.33 19.89
N SER A 141 -3.80 -12.72 20.48
CA SER A 141 -5.07 -12.01 20.37
C SER A 141 -4.97 -10.56 20.87
N LYS A 142 -4.30 -10.33 22.01
CA LYS A 142 -4.05 -8.97 22.53
C LYS A 142 -3.19 -8.15 21.58
N LYS A 143 -2.12 -8.74 21.03
CA LYS A 143 -1.26 -8.07 20.04
C LYS A 143 -2.04 -7.71 18.78
N LEU A 144 -2.83 -8.63 18.22
CA LEU A 144 -3.68 -8.37 17.05
C LEU A 144 -4.66 -7.23 17.32
N THR A 145 -5.33 -7.21 18.46
CA THR A 145 -6.24 -6.13 18.85
C THR A 145 -5.50 -4.78 18.98
N SER A 146 -4.29 -4.76 19.52
CA SER A 146 -3.48 -3.54 19.60
C SER A 146 -3.07 -3.01 18.22
N LEU A 147 -2.99 -3.89 17.21
CA LEU A 147 -2.76 -3.55 15.80
C LEU A 147 -4.05 -3.27 15.01
N GLN A 148 -5.15 -3.02 15.73
CA GLN A 148 -6.47 -2.69 15.15
C GLN A 148 -7.14 -3.85 14.39
N TYR A 149 -6.70 -5.10 14.57
CA TYR A 149 -7.45 -6.25 14.07
C TYR A 149 -8.70 -6.47 14.92
N THR A 150 -9.80 -6.78 14.27
CA THR A 150 -11.08 -7.06 14.94
C THR A 150 -11.29 -8.57 15.03
N ARG A 151 -11.65 -9.05 16.23
CA ARG A 151 -12.07 -10.45 16.38
C ARG A 151 -13.48 -10.63 15.84
N ASN A 152 -13.64 -11.54 14.89
CA ASN A 152 -14.95 -11.94 14.37
C ASN A 152 -14.97 -13.46 14.13
N ASP A 153 -15.61 -14.20 15.05
CA ASP A 153 -15.65 -15.66 14.99
C ASP A 153 -16.66 -16.18 13.96
N MET A 154 -17.52 -15.32 13.40
CA MET A 154 -18.55 -15.67 12.42
C MET A 154 -18.06 -15.50 10.98
N VAL A 155 -17.48 -14.34 10.66
CA VAL A 155 -17.01 -13.98 9.32
C VAL A 155 -15.55 -13.56 9.41
N LEU A 156 -14.71 -14.17 8.56
CA LEU A 156 -13.30 -13.82 8.47
C LEU A 156 -13.10 -12.91 7.26
N ASP A 157 -13.08 -11.61 7.51
CA ASP A 157 -12.81 -10.56 6.53
C ASP A 157 -11.42 -9.94 6.72
N ARG A 158 -11.01 -9.13 5.79
CA ARG A 158 -9.75 -8.40 5.80
C ARG A 158 -9.60 -7.56 7.08
N GLY A 159 -8.47 -7.70 7.77
CA GLY A 159 -8.21 -7.03 9.04
C GLY A 159 -8.90 -7.71 10.24
N ASN A 160 -9.49 -8.89 10.05
CA ASN A 160 -10.10 -9.67 11.11
C ASN A 160 -9.27 -10.89 11.48
N PHE A 161 -9.52 -11.39 12.67
CA PHE A 161 -9.08 -12.71 13.11
C PHE A 161 -10.21 -13.44 13.84
N ARG A 162 -10.17 -14.76 13.83
CA ARG A 162 -11.11 -15.60 14.59
C ARG A 162 -10.37 -16.68 15.35
N ILE A 163 -10.99 -17.13 16.45
CA ILE A 163 -10.45 -18.17 17.30
C ILE A 163 -11.50 -19.29 17.45
N LYS A 164 -11.13 -20.51 17.08
CA LYS A 164 -11.99 -21.69 17.21
C LYS A 164 -11.18 -22.79 17.90
N GLY A 165 -11.42 -22.97 19.21
CA GLY A 165 -10.62 -23.89 20.05
C GLY A 165 -9.17 -23.41 20.15
N ASP A 166 -8.25 -24.23 19.70
CA ASP A 166 -6.79 -24.00 19.66
C ASP A 166 -6.30 -23.49 18.28
N VAL A 167 -7.21 -23.16 17.37
CA VAL A 167 -6.90 -22.60 16.06
C VAL A 167 -7.22 -21.13 16.00
N ILE A 168 -6.26 -20.34 15.52
CA ILE A 168 -6.46 -18.93 15.18
C ILE A 168 -6.27 -18.74 13.68
N ASP A 169 -7.27 -18.16 13.04
CA ASP A 169 -7.21 -17.73 11.65
C ASP A 169 -7.08 -16.21 11.61
N ILE A 170 -6.14 -15.70 10.83
CA ILE A 170 -5.88 -14.27 10.67
C ILE A 170 -5.97 -13.92 9.20
N TYR A 171 -6.75 -12.87 8.88
CA TYR A 171 -6.80 -12.33 7.52
C TYR A 171 -6.10 -10.96 7.50
N PRO A 172 -4.86 -10.90 7.03
CA PRO A 172 -4.09 -9.66 7.02
C PRO A 172 -4.74 -8.57 6.18
N ALA A 173 -4.64 -7.32 6.64
CA ALA A 173 -5.28 -6.17 6.00
C ALA A 173 -4.74 -5.85 4.59
N TYR A 174 -3.56 -6.36 4.23
CA TYR A 174 -2.90 -6.18 2.93
C TYR A 174 -3.11 -7.34 1.93
N MET A 175 -3.72 -8.45 2.36
CA MET A 175 -3.97 -9.62 1.50
C MET A 175 -5.27 -9.48 0.68
N GLU A 176 -5.32 -10.23 -0.44
CA GLU A 176 -6.52 -10.48 -1.24
C GLU A 176 -7.34 -11.62 -0.68
#